data_21bf6d68d5fa561db8e36492f5eead7a
#
_entry.id   21bf6d68d5fa561db8e36492f5eead7a
#
_cell.length_a   1.000
_cell.length_b   1.000
_cell.length_c   1.000
_cell.angle_alpha   90.00
_cell.angle_beta   90.00
_cell.angle_gamma   90.00
#
_symmetry.space_group_name_H-M   'P 1'
#
loop_
_entity.id
_entity.type
_entity.pdbx_description
1 polymer ?
#
loop_
_entity_poly.entity_id
_entity_poly.type
_entity_poly.pdbx_seq_one_letter_code
_entity_poly.pdbx_strand_id
1 'polypeptide(L)'
;MRGKCQSKLGKQKVPVAILLGILVLVLIVSLVLARCSGIGGKAPVLTVETPQKLSASQTDTVTLDVTISQLRDTLYPAMSMSLRFDPSCLEFLGVGEGNVFITDSQVGRKLPQWSCNPEQCNKTGLINIMYLDLTGGKEAFTQSLLAEEDNVVLRLFFRLRGSARAGDVYDLMVEDAVFAASDENQSLAMTQGTLKVKNGKIVVGD
;
A
#
# COMPACT_ATOMS: atom_id res chain seq x y z
N MET A 1 34.95 27.70 66.50
CA MET A 1 34.42 28.76 65.64
C MET A 1 34.15 28.15 64.28
N ARG A 2 32.88 27.87 63.94
CA ARG A 2 32.44 27.28 62.66
C ARG A 2 31.79 28.38 61.83
N GLY A 3 32.45 28.84 60.76
CA GLY A 3 31.90 29.80 59.82
C GLY A 3 31.00 29.06 58.81
N LYS A 4 29.71 29.39 58.75
CA LYS A 4 28.75 28.94 57.71
C LYS A 4 28.95 29.80 56.46
N CYS A 5 29.38 29.18 55.36
CA CYS A 5 29.38 29.80 54.06
C CYS A 5 27.97 29.57 53.41
N GLN A 6 27.18 30.65 53.37
CA GLN A 6 25.91 30.64 52.64
C GLN A 6 26.17 31.09 51.18
N SER A 7 26.05 30.18 50.24
CA SER A 7 26.04 30.49 48.81
C SER A 7 24.69 31.12 48.44
N LYS A 8 24.66 32.41 48.17
CA LYS A 8 23.52 33.09 47.55
C LYS A 8 23.42 32.66 46.07
N LEU A 9 22.53 31.74 45.77
CA LEU A 9 22.13 31.49 44.40
C LEU A 9 21.31 32.68 43.89
N GLY A 10 21.97 33.57 43.12
CA GLY A 10 21.29 34.67 42.44
C GLY A 10 20.28 34.13 41.40
N LYS A 11 19.00 34.39 41.63
CA LYS A 11 17.96 34.15 40.63
C LYS A 11 18.23 35.04 39.40
N GLN A 12 18.89 34.51 38.41
CA GLN A 12 19.10 35.18 37.13
C GLN A 12 17.75 35.27 36.41
N LYS A 13 17.19 36.49 36.35
CA LYS A 13 15.94 36.75 35.61
C LYS A 13 16.27 36.70 34.12
N VAL A 14 15.85 35.67 33.45
CA VAL A 14 15.94 35.58 31.99
C VAL A 14 15.14 36.75 31.41
N PRO A 15 15.71 37.61 30.57
CA PRO A 15 15.00 38.75 30.00
C PRO A 15 13.85 38.25 29.14
N VAL A 16 12.66 38.86 29.30
CA VAL A 16 11.41 38.49 28.59
C VAL A 16 11.61 38.43 27.10
N ALA A 17 12.51 39.25 26.53
CA ALA A 17 12.85 39.24 25.13
C ALA A 17 13.45 37.88 24.62
N ILE A 18 14.25 37.20 25.46
CA ILE A 18 14.84 35.90 25.14
C ILE A 18 13.74 34.82 25.16
N LEU A 19 12.83 34.91 26.14
CA LEU A 19 11.68 33.96 26.21
C LEU A 19 10.75 34.12 25.00
N LEU A 20 10.49 35.36 24.59
CA LEU A 20 9.69 35.66 23.40
C LEU A 20 10.37 35.15 22.12
N GLY A 21 11.69 35.32 21.99
CA GLY A 21 12.47 34.82 20.85
C GLY A 21 12.43 33.30 20.73
N ILE A 22 12.56 32.58 21.87
CA ILE A 22 12.46 31.11 21.90
C ILE A 22 11.04 30.65 21.50
N LEU A 23 10.01 31.32 22.00
CA LEU A 23 8.61 30.98 21.66
C LEU A 23 8.34 31.15 20.18
N VAL A 24 8.82 32.24 19.56
CA VAL A 24 8.69 32.49 18.12
C VAL A 24 9.48 31.45 17.33
N LEU A 25 10.69 31.08 17.76
CA LEU A 25 11.48 30.05 17.10
C LEU A 25 10.79 28.67 17.14
N VAL A 26 10.25 28.30 18.31
CA VAL A 26 9.48 27.04 18.46
C VAL A 26 8.24 27.04 17.57
N LEU A 27 7.52 28.17 17.46
CA LEU A 27 6.36 28.31 16.57
C LEU A 27 6.76 28.19 15.09
N ILE A 28 7.86 28.80 14.67
CA ILE A 28 8.36 28.70 13.29
C ILE A 28 8.79 27.27 12.98
N VAL A 29 9.54 26.62 13.89
CA VAL A 29 9.97 25.22 13.73
C VAL A 29 8.76 24.29 13.69
N SER A 30 7.74 24.52 14.53
CA SER A 30 6.49 23.74 14.51
C SER A 30 5.72 23.93 13.21
N LEU A 31 5.66 25.15 12.66
CA LEU A 31 5.04 25.47 11.37
C LEU A 31 5.79 24.84 10.18
N VAL A 32 7.13 24.84 10.24
CA VAL A 32 7.97 24.20 9.21
C VAL A 32 7.84 22.70 9.28
N LEU A 33 7.86 22.11 10.47
CA LEU A 33 7.62 20.68 10.66
C LEU A 33 6.19 20.27 10.25
N ALA A 34 5.18 21.10 10.54
CA ALA A 34 3.81 20.87 10.06
C ALA A 34 3.68 20.98 8.53
N ARG A 35 4.48 21.82 7.88
CA ARG A 35 4.55 21.89 6.42
C ARG A 35 5.38 20.76 5.80
N CYS A 36 6.43 20.29 6.46
CA CYS A 36 7.16 19.08 6.06
C CYS A 36 6.35 17.80 6.34
N SER A 37 5.44 17.83 7.32
CA SER A 37 4.41 16.78 7.52
C SER A 37 3.19 16.97 6.61
N GLY A 38 3.23 17.87 5.67
CA GLY A 38 2.16 18.25 4.72
C GLY A 38 1.64 17.12 3.81
N ILE A 39 1.74 15.89 4.27
CA ILE A 39 0.98 14.74 3.78
C ILE A 39 0.02 14.33 4.91
N GLY A 40 -0.90 15.23 5.25
CA GLY A 40 -2.01 14.98 6.19
C GLY A 40 -3.11 14.10 5.62
N GLY A 41 -2.85 13.37 4.55
CA GLY A 41 -3.72 12.30 4.03
C GLY A 41 -3.50 11.01 4.80
N LYS A 42 -4.53 10.20 4.96
CA LYS A 42 -4.40 8.82 5.44
C LYS A 42 -3.37 8.10 4.56
N ALA A 43 -2.51 7.26 5.15
CA ALA A 43 -1.57 6.48 4.37
C ALA A 43 -2.33 5.61 3.35
N PRO A 44 -1.84 5.50 2.10
CA PRO A 44 -2.41 4.57 1.12
C PRO A 44 -2.50 3.15 1.68
N VAL A 45 -3.58 2.44 1.36
CA VAL A 45 -3.81 1.07 1.81
C VAL A 45 -4.08 0.20 0.59
N LEU A 46 -3.24 -0.80 0.37
CA LEU A 46 -3.49 -1.88 -0.57
C LEU A 46 -4.15 -3.02 0.20
N THR A 47 -5.29 -3.50 -0.27
CA THR A 47 -6.04 -4.56 0.40
C THR A 47 -6.24 -5.73 -0.57
N VAL A 48 -5.91 -6.94 -0.14
CA VAL A 48 -6.37 -8.16 -0.77
C VAL A 48 -7.69 -8.52 -0.09
N GLU A 49 -8.79 -8.40 -0.83
CA GLU A 49 -10.13 -8.63 -0.28
C GLU A 49 -10.32 -10.11 0.07
N THR A 50 -11.01 -10.34 1.18
CA THR A 50 -11.41 -11.70 1.56
C THR A 50 -12.76 -11.98 0.91
N PRO A 51 -12.89 -13.00 0.05
CA PRO A 51 -14.18 -13.33 -0.55
C PRO A 51 -15.16 -13.82 0.52
N GLN A 52 -16.43 -13.89 0.15
CA GLN A 52 -17.43 -14.56 0.98
C GLN A 52 -17.01 -16.02 1.22
N LYS A 53 -17.51 -16.62 2.33
CA LYS A 53 -17.25 -18.04 2.62
C LYS A 53 -17.62 -18.91 1.42
N LEU A 54 -16.68 -19.76 1.02
CA LEU A 54 -16.83 -20.67 -0.09
C LEU A 54 -17.31 -22.04 0.40
N SER A 55 -18.13 -22.73 -0.36
CA SER A 55 -18.45 -24.14 -0.07
C SER A 55 -17.20 -25.02 -0.31
N ALA A 56 -16.96 -26.01 0.54
CA ALA A 56 -15.88 -26.98 0.37
C ALA A 56 -16.02 -27.81 -0.92
N SER A 57 -17.26 -27.93 -1.45
CA SER A 57 -17.54 -28.58 -2.72
C SER A 57 -17.36 -27.67 -3.94
N GLN A 58 -17.01 -26.40 -3.73
CA GLN A 58 -16.87 -25.43 -4.81
C GLN A 58 -15.63 -25.75 -5.66
N THR A 59 -15.85 -26.16 -6.89
CA THR A 59 -14.80 -26.37 -7.90
C THR A 59 -14.57 -25.14 -8.76
N ASP A 60 -15.41 -24.13 -8.60
CA ASP A 60 -15.37 -22.92 -9.40
C ASP A 60 -14.20 -21.99 -9.02
N THR A 61 -13.91 -21.06 -9.91
CA THR A 61 -12.90 -20.04 -9.69
C THR A 61 -13.30 -19.12 -8.56
N VAL A 62 -12.38 -18.94 -7.61
CA VAL A 62 -12.45 -17.97 -6.53
C VAL A 62 -11.78 -16.69 -6.99
N THR A 63 -12.49 -15.57 -6.95
CA THR A 63 -11.96 -14.26 -7.30
C THR A 63 -11.73 -13.44 -6.05
N LEU A 64 -10.55 -12.84 -5.97
CA LEU A 64 -10.22 -11.85 -4.92
C LEU A 64 -9.85 -10.54 -5.59
N ASP A 65 -10.49 -9.48 -5.15
CA ASP A 65 -10.16 -8.13 -5.58
C ASP A 65 -8.96 -7.61 -4.79
N VAL A 66 -8.03 -6.96 -5.49
CA VAL A 66 -6.94 -6.21 -4.87
C VAL A 66 -7.25 -4.73 -5.06
N THR A 67 -7.56 -4.05 -3.97
CA THR A 67 -8.01 -2.67 -3.98
C THR A 67 -6.95 -1.72 -3.44
N ILE A 68 -6.97 -0.46 -3.88
CA ILE A 68 -6.15 0.62 -3.36
C ILE A 68 -7.03 1.76 -2.87
N SER A 69 -6.79 2.25 -1.64
CA SER A 69 -7.63 3.32 -1.07
C SER A 69 -7.38 4.69 -1.70
N GLN A 70 -6.14 4.96 -2.07
CA GLN A 70 -5.70 6.22 -2.69
C GLN A 70 -4.30 6.08 -3.24
N LEU A 71 -3.91 6.97 -4.15
CA LEU A 71 -2.54 7.21 -4.59
C LEU A 71 -2.07 8.56 -4.05
N ARG A 72 -0.80 8.87 -4.16
CA ARG A 72 -0.28 10.21 -3.89
C ARG A 72 -0.29 11.04 -5.17
N ASP A 73 -0.14 12.34 -5.04
CA ASP A 73 -0.19 13.28 -6.18
C ASP A 73 1.10 13.25 -7.01
N THR A 74 1.27 12.18 -7.75
CA THR A 74 2.36 11.95 -8.71
C THR A 74 1.98 10.89 -9.74
N LEU A 75 2.87 10.65 -10.72
CA LEU A 75 2.76 9.56 -11.68
C LEU A 75 3.45 8.31 -11.13
N TYR A 76 2.79 7.16 -11.27
CA TYR A 76 3.33 5.85 -10.94
C TYR A 76 3.44 5.00 -12.21
N PRO A 77 4.59 5.06 -12.91
CA PRO A 77 4.80 4.31 -14.16
C PRO A 77 5.02 2.82 -13.93
N ALA A 78 5.25 2.38 -12.70
CA ALA A 78 5.38 0.96 -12.40
C ALA A 78 4.70 0.60 -11.09
N MET A 79 4.16 -0.63 -11.07
CA MET A 79 3.63 -1.26 -9.87
C MET A 79 4.12 -2.70 -9.82
N SER A 80 4.54 -3.17 -8.66
CA SER A 80 4.83 -4.57 -8.41
C SER A 80 4.19 -5.03 -7.11
N MET A 81 3.84 -6.31 -7.05
CA MET A 81 3.34 -6.96 -5.84
C MET A 81 3.83 -8.40 -5.79
N SER A 82 4.27 -8.83 -4.60
CA SER A 82 4.59 -10.22 -4.29
C SER A 82 3.63 -10.73 -3.21
N LEU A 83 2.99 -11.85 -3.46
CA LEU A 83 2.00 -12.45 -2.58
C LEU A 83 2.28 -13.95 -2.40
N ARG A 84 2.33 -14.39 -1.15
CA ARG A 84 2.52 -15.81 -0.77
C ARG A 84 1.18 -16.49 -0.53
N PHE A 85 1.09 -17.73 -0.99
CA PHE A 85 -0.04 -18.63 -0.77
C PHE A 85 0.45 -20.07 -0.59
N ASP A 86 -0.42 -20.98 -0.14
CA ASP A 86 -0.12 -22.41 -0.06
C ASP A 86 -0.55 -23.13 -1.35
N PRO A 87 0.40 -23.53 -2.21
CA PRO A 87 0.08 -24.20 -3.47
C PRO A 87 -0.38 -25.66 -3.30
N SER A 88 -0.28 -26.22 -2.09
CA SER A 88 -0.83 -27.56 -1.80
C SER A 88 -2.35 -27.53 -1.64
N CYS A 89 -2.92 -26.39 -1.22
CA CYS A 89 -4.34 -26.20 -0.96
C CYS A 89 -5.04 -25.36 -2.03
N LEU A 90 -4.31 -24.45 -2.65
CA LEU A 90 -4.81 -23.52 -3.66
C LEU A 90 -4.06 -23.71 -4.97
N GLU A 91 -4.78 -23.57 -6.07
CA GLU A 91 -4.22 -23.39 -7.40
C GLU A 91 -4.43 -21.97 -7.85
N PHE A 92 -3.35 -21.25 -8.13
CA PHE A 92 -3.43 -19.93 -8.73
C PHE A 92 -3.63 -20.03 -10.24
N LEU A 93 -4.69 -19.41 -10.75
CA LEU A 93 -5.09 -19.48 -12.15
C LEU A 93 -4.59 -18.29 -12.97
N GLY A 94 -4.37 -17.14 -12.33
CA GLY A 94 -3.88 -15.96 -13.01
C GLY A 94 -4.37 -14.65 -12.40
N VAL A 95 -4.06 -13.58 -13.10
CA VAL A 95 -4.44 -12.20 -12.77
C VAL A 95 -5.46 -11.71 -13.79
N GLY A 96 -6.50 -11.07 -13.33
CA GLY A 96 -7.48 -10.38 -14.14
C GLY A 96 -7.44 -8.87 -13.97
N GLU A 97 -8.16 -8.22 -14.83
CA GLU A 97 -8.28 -6.76 -14.85
C GLU A 97 -9.16 -6.27 -13.70
N GLY A 98 -8.74 -5.17 -13.07
CA GLY A 98 -9.56 -4.42 -12.10
C GLY A 98 -10.52 -3.44 -12.78
N ASN A 99 -10.84 -2.36 -12.06
CA ASN A 99 -11.62 -1.24 -12.60
C ASN A 99 -10.84 0.09 -12.59
N VAL A 100 -9.61 0.09 -12.08
CA VAL A 100 -8.72 1.24 -12.18
C VAL A 100 -8.12 1.28 -13.58
N PHE A 101 -8.48 2.31 -14.33
CA PHE A 101 -8.02 2.50 -15.70
C PHE A 101 -6.85 3.46 -15.73
N ILE A 102 -5.96 3.26 -16.70
CA ILE A 102 -4.93 4.22 -17.07
C ILE A 102 -5.40 5.05 -18.26
N THR A 103 -4.91 6.29 -18.37
CA THR A 103 -5.32 7.18 -19.46
C THR A 103 -4.19 7.26 -20.50
N ASP A 104 -4.55 6.91 -21.73
CA ASP A 104 -3.71 7.14 -22.90
C ASP A 104 -4.36 8.26 -23.72
N SER A 105 -3.59 9.30 -24.02
CA SER A 105 -4.08 10.47 -24.77
C SER A 105 -4.54 10.16 -26.20
N GLN A 106 -4.09 9.01 -26.76
CA GLN A 106 -4.40 8.60 -28.13
C GLN A 106 -5.54 7.58 -28.21
N VAL A 107 -5.62 6.67 -27.24
CA VAL A 107 -6.61 5.57 -27.22
C VAL A 107 -7.67 5.72 -26.13
N GLY A 108 -7.57 6.73 -25.27
CA GLY A 108 -8.49 6.94 -24.16
C GLY A 108 -8.15 6.06 -22.94
N ARG A 109 -9.17 5.66 -22.18
CA ARG A 109 -8.99 4.84 -20.96
C ARG A 109 -8.77 3.38 -21.35
N LYS A 110 -7.75 2.78 -20.77
CA LYS A 110 -7.47 1.35 -20.91
C LYS A 110 -7.09 0.73 -19.57
N LEU A 111 -7.18 -0.60 -19.51
CA LEU A 111 -6.78 -1.37 -18.33
C LEU A 111 -5.29 -1.67 -18.39
N PRO A 112 -4.59 -1.68 -17.23
CA PRO A 112 -3.20 -2.07 -17.17
C PRO A 112 -3.03 -3.56 -17.57
N GLN A 113 -1.93 -3.86 -18.26
CA GLN A 113 -1.56 -5.25 -18.58
C GLN A 113 -0.61 -5.77 -17.49
N TRP A 114 -1.06 -6.80 -16.78
CA TRP A 114 -0.30 -7.41 -15.71
C TRP A 114 0.58 -8.54 -16.21
N SER A 115 1.88 -8.50 -15.86
CA SER A 115 2.81 -9.59 -16.12
C SER A 115 2.81 -10.55 -14.94
N CYS A 116 2.50 -11.83 -15.19
CA CYS A 116 2.51 -12.90 -14.20
C CYS A 116 2.65 -14.26 -14.87
N ASN A 117 3.29 -15.23 -14.20
CA ASN A 117 3.42 -16.61 -14.68
C ASN A 117 2.77 -17.59 -13.66
N PRO A 118 1.52 -18.02 -13.90
CA PRO A 118 0.80 -18.91 -12.98
C PRO A 118 1.48 -20.26 -12.76
N GLU A 119 2.12 -20.84 -13.75
CA GLU A 119 2.83 -22.12 -13.61
C GLU A 119 3.97 -22.02 -12.61
N GLN A 120 4.78 -20.96 -12.71
CA GLN A 120 5.86 -20.72 -11.76
C GLN A 120 5.33 -20.39 -10.36
N CYS A 121 4.24 -19.62 -10.27
CA CYS A 121 3.59 -19.29 -9.00
C CYS A 121 3.13 -20.55 -8.27
N ASN A 122 2.52 -21.49 -8.96
CA ASN A 122 2.06 -22.75 -8.38
C ASN A 122 3.20 -23.68 -7.95
N LYS A 123 4.39 -23.56 -8.54
CA LYS A 123 5.58 -24.31 -8.11
C LYS A 123 6.19 -23.74 -6.82
N THR A 124 6.16 -22.43 -6.66
CA THR A 124 6.87 -21.74 -5.57
C THR A 124 5.99 -21.30 -4.42
N GLY A 125 4.68 -21.22 -4.61
CA GLY A 125 3.74 -20.60 -3.67
C GLY A 125 3.91 -19.07 -3.56
N LEU A 126 4.61 -18.45 -4.53
CA LEU A 126 4.84 -17.02 -4.59
C LEU A 126 4.32 -16.46 -5.91
N ILE A 127 3.36 -15.55 -5.82
CA ILE A 127 2.83 -14.79 -6.95
C ILE A 127 3.63 -13.51 -7.06
N ASN A 128 4.28 -13.30 -8.21
CA ASN A 128 4.93 -12.03 -8.56
C ASN A 128 4.17 -11.40 -9.70
N ILE A 129 3.67 -10.19 -9.48
CA ILE A 129 2.88 -9.43 -10.43
C ILE A 129 3.60 -8.12 -10.70
N MET A 130 3.67 -7.70 -11.94
CA MET A 130 4.29 -6.45 -12.33
C MET A 130 3.50 -5.77 -13.44
N TYR A 131 3.46 -4.45 -13.37
CA TYR A 131 3.05 -3.54 -14.41
C TYR A 131 4.17 -2.54 -14.67
N LEU A 132 4.42 -2.22 -15.93
CA LEU A 132 5.39 -1.21 -16.33
C LEU A 132 4.81 -0.38 -17.48
N ASP A 133 4.77 0.92 -17.30
CA ASP A 133 4.50 1.89 -18.36
C ASP A 133 5.73 2.08 -19.23
N LEU A 134 5.63 1.73 -20.51
CA LEU A 134 6.69 1.90 -21.50
C LEU A 134 6.47 3.15 -22.39
N THR A 135 5.50 3.99 -22.03
CA THR A 135 5.09 5.14 -22.88
C THR A 135 5.64 6.48 -22.38
N GLY A 136 6.47 6.46 -21.33
CA GLY A 136 7.04 7.67 -20.73
C GLY A 136 6.04 8.46 -19.87
N GLY A 137 5.22 7.75 -19.10
CA GLY A 137 4.28 8.33 -18.13
C GLY A 137 2.86 8.54 -18.65
N LYS A 138 2.60 8.27 -19.94
CA LYS A 138 1.25 8.43 -20.52
C LYS A 138 0.25 7.37 -20.02
N GLU A 139 0.74 6.21 -19.60
CA GLU A 139 -0.02 5.10 -19.07
C GLU A 139 0.26 4.87 -17.57
N ALA A 140 0.82 5.85 -16.87
CA ALA A 140 1.07 5.76 -15.45
C ALA A 140 -0.22 5.80 -14.61
N PHE A 141 -0.21 5.17 -13.44
CA PHE A 141 -1.27 5.36 -12.46
C PHE A 141 -1.17 6.76 -11.84
N THR A 142 -2.33 7.37 -11.60
CA THR A 142 -2.44 8.68 -10.92
C THR A 142 -3.64 8.68 -9.99
N GLN A 143 -3.64 9.58 -9.00
CA GLN A 143 -4.79 9.75 -8.09
C GLN A 143 -6.09 10.09 -8.85
N SER A 144 -6.00 10.83 -9.94
CA SER A 144 -7.16 11.23 -10.73
C SER A 144 -7.89 10.09 -11.46
N LEU A 145 -7.28 8.90 -11.52
CA LEU A 145 -7.90 7.70 -12.10
C LEU A 145 -8.78 6.95 -11.11
N LEU A 146 -8.61 7.22 -9.80
CA LEU A 146 -9.36 6.53 -8.76
C LEU A 146 -10.76 7.13 -8.62
N ALA A 147 -11.75 6.27 -8.36
CA ALA A 147 -13.06 6.65 -7.89
C ALA A 147 -13.04 6.96 -6.38
N GLU A 148 -14.18 7.36 -5.83
CA GLU A 148 -14.30 7.56 -4.38
C GLU A 148 -14.19 6.24 -3.61
N GLU A 149 -14.74 5.16 -4.19
CA GLU A 149 -14.77 3.81 -3.59
C GLU A 149 -14.48 2.74 -4.66
N ASP A 150 -14.23 1.52 -4.21
CA ASP A 150 -14.10 0.30 -5.03
C ASP A 150 -13.01 0.36 -6.10
N ASN A 151 -11.85 0.92 -5.76
CA ASN A 151 -10.71 1.01 -6.66
C ASN A 151 -10.00 -0.34 -6.77
N VAL A 152 -10.53 -1.25 -7.56
CA VAL A 152 -9.93 -2.56 -7.85
C VAL A 152 -8.80 -2.39 -8.85
N VAL A 153 -7.57 -2.58 -8.39
CA VAL A 153 -6.35 -2.48 -9.23
C VAL A 153 -6.23 -3.70 -10.12
N LEU A 154 -6.42 -4.89 -9.53
CA LEU A 154 -6.38 -6.18 -10.24
C LEU A 154 -7.22 -7.21 -9.50
N ARG A 155 -7.50 -8.35 -10.16
CA ARG A 155 -8.14 -9.52 -9.58
C ARG A 155 -7.23 -10.71 -9.57
N LEU A 156 -7.24 -11.49 -8.50
CA LEU A 156 -6.53 -12.75 -8.37
C LEU A 156 -7.52 -13.89 -8.52
N PHE A 157 -7.20 -14.86 -9.36
CA PHE A 157 -8.03 -16.03 -9.58
C PHE A 157 -7.40 -17.27 -8.98
N PHE A 158 -8.15 -17.95 -8.14
CA PHE A 158 -7.75 -19.20 -7.50
C PHE A 158 -8.79 -20.30 -7.72
N ARG A 159 -8.36 -21.53 -7.48
CA ARG A 159 -9.22 -22.71 -7.34
C ARG A 159 -8.80 -23.45 -6.07
N LEU A 160 -9.78 -23.95 -5.32
CA LEU A 160 -9.50 -24.85 -4.20
C LEU A 160 -9.01 -26.20 -4.74
N ARG A 161 -7.97 -26.74 -4.14
CA ARG A 161 -7.56 -28.12 -4.42
C ARG A 161 -8.43 -29.10 -3.61
N GLY A 162 -8.56 -30.35 -4.07
CA GLY A 162 -9.53 -31.32 -3.55
C GLY A 162 -9.39 -31.80 -2.10
N SER A 163 -8.50 -31.18 -1.31
CA SER A 163 -8.33 -31.44 0.13
C SER A 163 -9.04 -30.41 1.03
N ALA A 164 -9.67 -29.39 0.45
CA ALA A 164 -10.35 -28.34 1.22
C ALA A 164 -11.53 -28.88 2.02
N ARG A 165 -11.65 -28.46 3.28
CA ARG A 165 -12.71 -28.87 4.23
C ARG A 165 -13.39 -27.65 4.80
N ALA A 166 -14.63 -27.82 5.23
CA ALA A 166 -15.34 -26.78 5.97
C ALA A 166 -14.55 -26.36 7.21
N GLY A 167 -14.40 -25.05 7.40
CA GLY A 167 -13.61 -24.45 8.46
C GLY A 167 -12.16 -24.14 8.10
N ASP A 168 -11.65 -24.63 6.96
CA ASP A 168 -10.28 -24.30 6.52
C ASP A 168 -10.15 -22.81 6.20
N VAL A 169 -8.99 -22.28 6.53
CA VAL A 169 -8.60 -20.88 6.22
C VAL A 169 -7.25 -20.89 5.52
N TYR A 170 -7.20 -20.32 4.34
CA TYR A 170 -5.99 -20.20 3.54
C TYR A 170 -5.56 -18.74 3.46
N ASP A 171 -4.46 -18.41 4.14
CA ASP A 171 -3.93 -17.04 4.17
C ASP A 171 -3.26 -16.67 2.85
N LEU A 172 -3.45 -15.43 2.45
CA LEU A 172 -2.83 -14.79 1.30
C LEU A 172 -2.03 -13.60 1.81
N MET A 173 -0.71 -13.76 1.90
CA MET A 173 0.17 -12.80 2.55
C MET A 173 0.92 -11.97 1.50
N VAL A 174 0.68 -10.67 1.46
CA VAL A 174 1.47 -9.75 0.65
C VAL A 174 2.84 -9.57 1.33
N GLU A 175 3.90 -10.00 0.67
CA GLU A 175 5.27 -9.86 1.15
C GLU A 175 5.87 -8.52 0.78
N ASP A 176 5.52 -8.03 -0.42
CA ASP A 176 5.96 -6.72 -0.91
C ASP A 176 4.92 -6.12 -1.86
N ALA A 177 4.82 -4.79 -1.84
CA ALA A 177 4.01 -4.03 -2.79
C ALA A 177 4.64 -2.65 -2.97
N VAL A 178 4.86 -2.28 -4.22
CA VAL A 178 5.53 -1.04 -4.60
C VAL A 178 4.75 -0.36 -5.72
N PHE A 179 4.50 0.94 -5.56
CA PHE A 179 4.18 1.84 -6.66
C PHE A 179 5.36 2.79 -6.81
N ALA A 180 6.14 2.59 -7.87
CA ALA A 180 7.31 3.41 -8.14
C ALA A 180 6.88 4.75 -8.72
N ALA A 181 7.25 5.83 -8.06
CA ALA A 181 6.98 7.19 -8.53
C ALA A 181 7.92 7.56 -9.69
N SER A 182 7.54 8.57 -10.47
CA SER A 182 8.42 9.15 -11.50
C SER A 182 9.70 9.70 -10.86
N ASP A 183 10.79 9.78 -11.65
CA ASP A 183 12.12 10.20 -11.16
C ASP A 183 12.10 11.56 -10.46
N GLU A 184 11.26 12.48 -10.90
CA GLU A 184 11.10 13.81 -10.31
C GLU A 184 10.49 13.78 -8.91
N ASN A 185 9.76 12.71 -8.56
CA ASN A 185 8.97 12.59 -7.35
C ASN A 185 9.22 11.28 -6.58
N GLN A 186 10.44 10.75 -6.60
CA GLN A 186 10.79 9.47 -5.94
C GLN A 186 10.44 9.43 -4.45
N SER A 187 10.48 10.59 -3.77
CA SER A 187 10.05 10.70 -2.36
C SER A 187 8.56 10.37 -2.14
N LEU A 188 7.75 10.36 -3.20
CA LEU A 188 6.35 9.99 -3.19
C LEU A 188 6.12 8.51 -3.53
N ALA A 189 7.16 7.74 -3.80
CA ALA A 189 7.04 6.30 -4.00
C ALA A 189 6.33 5.63 -2.82
N MET A 190 5.46 4.68 -3.13
CA MET A 190 4.73 3.92 -2.12
C MET A 190 5.38 2.54 -2.01
N THR A 191 6.02 2.30 -0.86
CA THR A 191 6.78 1.08 -0.55
C THR A 191 6.46 0.61 0.86
N GLN A 192 7.10 -0.46 1.31
CA GLN A 192 7.02 -0.90 2.70
C GLN A 192 7.36 0.27 3.66
N GLY A 193 6.43 0.70 4.46
CA GLY A 193 6.54 1.85 5.39
C GLY A 193 5.76 3.09 4.93
N THR A 194 5.48 3.27 3.65
CA THR A 194 4.63 4.36 3.14
C THR A 194 3.32 3.87 2.53
N LEU A 195 3.23 2.59 2.17
CA LEU A 195 2.03 1.86 1.76
C LEU A 195 1.65 0.88 2.87
N LYS A 196 0.45 0.98 3.38
CA LYS A 196 -0.10 -0.03 4.28
C LYS A 196 -0.66 -1.18 3.46
N VAL A 197 -0.47 -2.40 3.94
CA VAL A 197 -0.98 -3.60 3.28
C VAL A 197 -1.93 -4.33 4.22
N LYS A 198 -3.06 -4.78 3.67
CA LYS A 198 -3.99 -5.70 4.32
C LYS A 198 -3.98 -7.02 3.56
N ASN A 199 -3.58 -8.06 4.24
CA ASN A 199 -3.58 -9.42 3.71
C ASN A 199 -5.00 -9.95 3.52
N GLY A 200 -5.16 -10.85 2.53
CA GLY A 200 -6.40 -11.56 2.28
C GLY A 200 -6.40 -12.95 2.87
N LYS A 201 -7.53 -13.60 2.78
CA LYS A 201 -7.70 -15.02 3.09
C LYS A 201 -8.89 -15.61 2.34
N ILE A 202 -8.83 -16.91 2.07
CA ILE A 202 -9.95 -17.69 1.57
C ILE A 202 -10.47 -18.53 2.74
N VAL A 203 -11.76 -18.40 3.07
CA VAL A 203 -12.43 -19.12 4.17
C VAL A 203 -13.39 -20.12 3.55
N VAL A 204 -13.22 -21.41 3.88
CA VAL A 204 -14.12 -22.47 3.47
C VAL A 204 -15.24 -22.61 4.49
N GLY A 205 -16.45 -22.42 4.05
CA GLY A 205 -17.66 -22.60 4.87
C GLY A 205 -18.22 -24.02 4.80
N ASP A 206 -19.31 -24.21 5.48
CA ASP A 206 -20.07 -25.46 5.50
C ASP A 206 -20.80 -25.67 4.19
#